data_1a3bcdd5cb22813f317fbad8fb849e18
#
_entry.id   1a3bcdd5cb22813f317fbad8fb849e18
#
_cell.length_a   1.000
_cell.length_b   1.000
_cell.length_c   1.000
_cell.angle_alpha   90.00
_cell.angle_beta   90.00
_cell.angle_gamma   90.00
#
_symmetry.space_group_name_H-M   'P 1'
#
loop_
_entity.id
_entity.type
_entity.pdbx_description
1 polymer ?
#
loop_
_entity_poly.entity_id
_entity_poly.type
_entity_poly.pdbx_seq_one_letter_code
_entity_poly.pdbx_strand_id
1 'polypeptide(L)'
;MMQSHAHNTERFFKAVVARRVGLMLVTLALLTPTTWAAEPVKISSLQTYPESYKMKVVQVEGTVSGYQLHHFIGNNTKLEKCIQAFTVDDGTGTIQASYAALCQMGPVMLRDGDEVTIEGHYLGTLDVRSVRKH
;
A
#
# COMPACT_ATOMS: atom_id res chain seq x y z
N MET A 1 33.48 40.44 54.55
CA MET A 1 33.82 39.17 53.89
C MET A 1 32.62 38.20 53.82
N MET A 2 31.50 38.62 53.26
CA MET A 2 30.33 37.71 53.08
C MET A 2 29.53 38.05 51.83
N GLN A 3 30.15 38.06 50.66
CA GLN A 3 29.43 38.33 49.40
C GLN A 3 29.92 37.49 48.21
N SER A 4 30.55 36.35 48.44
CA SER A 4 31.12 35.61 47.31
C SER A 4 30.50 34.22 47.02
N HIS A 5 29.40 33.84 47.65
CA HIS A 5 28.85 32.50 47.45
C HIS A 5 27.49 32.45 46.78
N ALA A 6 26.84 33.56 46.49
CA ALA A 6 25.51 33.55 45.86
C ALA A 6 25.53 33.50 44.33
N HIS A 7 26.64 33.77 43.66
CA HIS A 7 26.70 33.87 42.19
C HIS A 7 27.01 32.57 41.46
N ASN A 8 27.41 31.53 42.18
CA ASN A 8 27.81 30.29 41.51
C ASN A 8 26.71 29.25 41.44
N THR A 9 25.66 29.40 42.25
CA THR A 9 24.52 28.45 42.23
C THR A 9 23.54 28.71 41.11
N GLU A 10 23.38 29.95 40.67
CA GLU A 10 22.46 30.27 39.57
C GLU A 10 22.98 29.81 38.22
N ARG A 11 24.29 29.82 38.00
CA ARG A 11 24.85 29.33 36.72
C ARG A 11 24.75 27.82 36.57
N PHE A 12 24.80 27.09 37.67
CA PHE A 12 24.67 25.65 37.65
C PHE A 12 23.23 25.20 37.35
N PHE A 13 22.24 25.93 37.86
CA PHE A 13 20.82 25.62 37.61
C PHE A 13 20.41 25.90 36.19
N LYS A 14 20.90 26.98 35.57
CA LYS A 14 20.60 27.30 34.17
C LYS A 14 21.19 26.28 33.18
N ALA A 15 22.36 25.73 33.45
CA ALA A 15 23.00 24.73 32.58
C ALA A 15 22.32 23.37 32.66
N VAL A 16 21.80 22.99 33.83
CA VAL A 16 21.12 21.70 34.02
C VAL A 16 19.72 21.71 33.38
N VAL A 17 18.99 22.82 33.49
CA VAL A 17 17.65 22.96 32.89
C VAL A 17 17.73 23.02 31.38
N ALA A 18 18.72 23.73 30.81
CA ALA A 18 18.90 23.78 29.35
C ALA A 18 19.28 22.42 28.75
N ARG A 19 20.03 21.59 29.47
CA ARG A 19 20.40 20.26 29.02
C ARG A 19 19.23 19.26 29.05
N ARG A 20 18.30 19.39 29.99
CA ARG A 20 17.10 18.51 30.05
C ARG A 20 16.04 18.88 29.06
N VAL A 21 15.86 20.14 28.70
CA VAL A 21 14.93 20.60 27.68
C VAL A 21 15.43 20.20 26.28
N GLY A 22 16.74 20.26 26.03
CA GLY A 22 17.32 19.81 24.76
C GLY A 22 17.17 18.29 24.52
N LEU A 23 17.21 17.49 25.58
CA LEU A 23 17.07 16.02 25.44
C LEU A 23 15.61 15.58 25.22
N MET A 24 14.62 16.35 25.69
CA MET A 24 13.20 16.04 25.49
C MET A 24 12.71 16.40 24.09
N LEU A 25 13.31 17.35 23.40
CA LEU A 25 12.94 17.73 22.03
C LEU A 25 13.46 16.76 20.96
N VAL A 26 14.52 16.02 21.25
CA VAL A 26 15.12 15.05 20.32
C VAL A 26 14.34 13.72 20.31
N THR A 27 13.66 13.35 21.38
CA THR A 27 12.88 12.10 21.46
C THR A 27 11.50 12.17 20.80
N LEU A 28 11.00 13.36 20.46
CA LEU A 28 9.68 13.50 19.81
C LEU A 28 9.74 13.38 18.28
N ALA A 29 10.93 13.40 17.69
CA ALA A 29 11.11 13.39 16.23
C ALA A 29 11.20 11.98 15.60
N LEU A 30 11.10 10.90 16.39
CA LEU A 30 11.26 9.52 15.93
C LEU A 30 9.96 8.71 15.87
N LEU A 31 8.81 9.33 16.08
CA LEU A 31 7.50 8.72 15.82
C LEU A 31 7.08 9.01 14.37
N THR A 32 7.89 8.59 13.40
CA THR A 32 7.40 8.44 12.03
C THR A 32 6.42 7.27 12.04
N PRO A 33 5.15 7.47 11.65
CA PRO A 33 4.26 6.33 11.44
C PRO A 33 4.88 5.50 10.32
N THR A 34 5.39 4.32 10.66
CA THR A 34 5.71 3.30 9.66
C THR A 34 4.38 2.88 9.07
N THR A 35 4.01 3.47 7.94
CA THR A 35 2.95 2.94 7.10
C THR A 35 3.45 1.58 6.61
N TRP A 36 2.88 0.54 7.17
CA TRP A 36 3.09 -0.82 6.71
C TRP A 36 2.39 -0.96 5.37
N ALA A 37 3.08 -0.55 4.29
CA ALA A 37 2.67 -0.96 2.96
C ALA A 37 2.86 -2.48 2.91
N ALA A 38 1.80 -3.23 2.60
CA ALA A 38 1.90 -4.67 2.42
C ALA A 38 2.96 -4.93 1.33
N GLU A 39 3.94 -5.77 1.64
CA GLU A 39 4.97 -6.14 0.67
C GLU A 39 4.32 -6.95 -0.46
N PRO A 40 4.61 -6.64 -1.74
CA PRO A 40 4.05 -7.40 -2.86
C PRO A 40 4.47 -8.87 -2.79
N VAL A 41 3.50 -9.75 -3.01
CA VAL A 41 3.72 -11.20 -3.06
C VAL A 41 4.10 -11.58 -4.49
N LYS A 42 5.10 -12.45 -4.65
CA LYS A 42 5.48 -12.99 -5.95
C LYS A 42 4.42 -13.96 -6.47
N ILE A 43 4.09 -13.89 -7.75
CA ILE A 43 3.11 -14.77 -8.40
C ILE A 43 3.54 -16.24 -8.26
N SER A 44 4.84 -16.54 -8.40
CA SER A 44 5.37 -17.89 -8.17
C SER A 44 5.05 -18.43 -6.78
N SER A 45 5.03 -17.59 -5.76
CA SER A 45 4.67 -18.00 -4.38
C SER A 45 3.19 -18.33 -4.27
N LEU A 46 2.30 -17.57 -4.92
CA LEU A 46 0.87 -17.85 -4.99
C LEU A 46 0.59 -19.20 -5.66
N GLN A 47 1.34 -19.51 -6.71
CA GLN A 47 1.18 -20.75 -7.47
C GLN A 47 1.78 -21.96 -6.77
N THR A 48 2.88 -21.78 -6.03
CA THR A 48 3.56 -22.88 -5.30
C THR A 48 2.83 -23.22 -4.00
N TYR A 49 2.28 -22.21 -3.31
CA TYR A 49 1.62 -22.38 -2.00
C TYR A 49 0.19 -21.81 -2.01
N PRO A 50 -0.69 -22.27 -2.93
CA PRO A 50 -2.01 -21.66 -3.13
C PRO A 50 -2.88 -21.65 -1.85
N GLU A 51 -2.82 -22.72 -1.07
CA GLU A 51 -3.62 -22.82 0.16
C GLU A 51 -3.20 -21.81 1.25
N SER A 52 -1.96 -21.35 1.22
CA SER A 52 -1.48 -20.32 2.15
C SER A 52 -2.07 -18.93 1.86
N TYR A 53 -2.50 -18.70 0.63
CA TYR A 53 -3.00 -17.40 0.16
C TYR A 53 -4.49 -17.40 -0.19
N LYS A 54 -5.11 -18.57 -0.29
CA LYS A 54 -6.51 -18.73 -0.67
C LYS A 54 -7.43 -17.87 0.20
N MET A 55 -8.31 -17.12 -0.45
CA MET A 55 -9.24 -16.16 0.16
C MET A 55 -8.58 -14.99 0.92
N LYS A 56 -7.26 -14.86 0.88
CA LYS A 56 -6.57 -13.72 1.45
C LYS A 56 -6.47 -12.59 0.45
N VAL A 57 -6.41 -11.37 0.97
CA VAL A 57 -6.04 -10.19 0.19
C VAL A 57 -4.53 -10.20 0.01
N VAL A 58 -4.10 -10.14 -1.24
CA VAL A 58 -2.69 -10.08 -1.63
C VAL A 58 -2.44 -8.88 -2.50
N GLN A 59 -1.21 -8.38 -2.48
CA GLN A 59 -0.74 -7.33 -3.37
C GLN A 59 0.26 -7.95 -4.34
N VAL A 60 0.11 -7.66 -5.63
CA VAL A 60 0.97 -8.14 -6.71
C VAL A 60 1.37 -6.95 -7.57
N GLU A 61 2.63 -6.91 -7.98
CA GLU A 61 3.14 -5.94 -8.95
C GLU A 61 3.55 -6.67 -10.23
N GLY A 62 3.27 -6.06 -11.38
CA GLY A 62 3.66 -6.64 -12.65
C GLY A 62 3.15 -5.89 -13.86
N THR A 63 3.33 -6.49 -15.03
CA THR A 63 2.95 -5.93 -16.32
C THR A 63 1.67 -6.59 -16.83
N VAL A 64 0.75 -5.76 -17.31
CA VAL A 64 -0.55 -6.20 -17.85
C VAL A 64 -0.38 -6.73 -19.28
N SER A 65 -1.05 -7.84 -19.57
CA SER A 65 -1.19 -8.40 -20.92
C SER A 65 -2.56 -9.05 -21.12
N GLY A 66 -2.96 -9.28 -22.37
CA GLY A 66 -4.21 -9.95 -22.71
C GLY A 66 -5.45 -9.20 -22.20
N TYR A 67 -5.40 -7.88 -22.18
CA TYR A 67 -6.49 -7.04 -21.68
C TYR A 67 -7.77 -7.19 -22.50
N GLN A 68 -8.90 -7.38 -21.81
CA GLN A 68 -10.25 -7.43 -22.36
C GLN A 68 -11.21 -6.63 -21.49
N LEU A 69 -12.08 -5.87 -22.14
CA LEU A 69 -13.14 -5.12 -21.47
C LEU A 69 -14.49 -5.74 -21.78
N HIS A 70 -15.24 -6.06 -20.75
CA HIS A 70 -16.61 -6.57 -20.84
C HIS A 70 -17.57 -5.59 -20.18
N HIS A 71 -18.67 -5.28 -20.87
CA HIS A 71 -19.75 -4.47 -20.36
C HIS A 71 -20.95 -5.34 -20.00
N PHE A 72 -21.47 -5.15 -18.79
CA PHE A 72 -22.68 -5.81 -18.31
C PHE A 72 -23.68 -4.79 -17.84
N ILE A 73 -24.90 -4.89 -18.33
CA ILE A 73 -26.04 -4.10 -17.85
C ILE A 73 -26.84 -4.98 -16.90
N GLY A 74 -26.95 -4.58 -15.64
CA GLY A 74 -27.75 -5.30 -14.66
C GLY A 74 -29.24 -5.24 -15.02
N ASN A 75 -29.88 -6.38 -15.16
CA ASN A 75 -31.29 -6.49 -15.59
C ASN A 75 -32.25 -5.71 -14.67
N ASN A 76 -31.96 -5.64 -13.35
CA ASN A 76 -32.83 -5.02 -12.37
C ASN A 76 -32.38 -3.61 -11.95
N THR A 77 -31.12 -3.25 -12.12
CA THR A 77 -30.55 -1.99 -11.60
C THR A 77 -30.28 -0.96 -12.67
N LYS A 78 -30.30 -1.35 -13.96
CA LYS A 78 -29.86 -0.54 -15.11
C LYS A 78 -28.45 0.07 -14.94
N LEU A 79 -27.68 -0.43 -13.97
CA LEU A 79 -26.30 0.00 -13.77
C LEU A 79 -25.38 -0.76 -14.71
N GLU A 80 -24.54 -0.04 -15.39
CA GLU A 80 -23.52 -0.59 -16.26
C GLU A 80 -22.26 -0.93 -15.47
N LYS A 81 -21.84 -2.20 -15.51
CA LYS A 81 -20.59 -2.68 -14.94
C LYS A 81 -19.56 -2.88 -16.03
N CYS A 82 -18.37 -2.33 -15.79
CA CYS A 82 -17.18 -2.57 -16.60
C CYS A 82 -16.33 -3.62 -15.88
N ILE A 83 -16.11 -4.75 -16.53
CA ILE A 83 -15.23 -5.81 -16.04
C ILE A 83 -14.01 -5.85 -16.95
N GLN A 84 -12.85 -5.58 -16.38
CA GLN A 84 -11.57 -5.65 -17.05
C GLN A 84 -10.92 -6.99 -16.69
N ALA A 85 -10.74 -7.87 -17.68
CA ALA A 85 -10.03 -9.12 -17.53
C ALA A 85 -8.64 -9.00 -18.16
N PHE A 86 -7.62 -9.47 -17.48
CA PHE A 86 -6.22 -9.33 -17.92
C PHE A 86 -5.33 -10.35 -17.23
N THR A 87 -4.12 -10.50 -17.74
CA THR A 87 -3.05 -11.29 -17.12
C THR A 87 -2.00 -10.35 -16.58
N VAL A 88 -1.44 -10.67 -15.41
CA VAL A 88 -0.31 -9.95 -14.80
C VAL A 88 0.91 -10.86 -14.78
N ASP A 89 2.04 -10.33 -15.20
CA ASP A 89 3.36 -10.99 -15.21
C ASP A 89 4.32 -10.18 -14.32
N ASP A 90 4.85 -10.80 -13.28
CA ASP A 90 5.82 -10.19 -12.37
C ASP A 90 7.27 -10.67 -12.62
N GLY A 91 7.50 -11.38 -13.73
CA GLY A 91 8.78 -12.02 -14.05
C GLY A 91 9.02 -13.36 -13.34
N THR A 92 8.22 -13.73 -12.35
CA THR A 92 8.28 -15.04 -11.67
C THR A 92 7.18 -16.00 -12.09
N GLY A 93 6.13 -15.46 -12.71
CA GLY A 93 4.97 -16.19 -13.19
C GLY A 93 3.90 -15.24 -13.70
N THR A 94 2.81 -15.80 -14.18
CA THR A 94 1.66 -15.06 -14.68
C THR A 94 0.38 -15.46 -13.93
N ILE A 95 -0.52 -14.51 -13.69
CA ILE A 95 -1.80 -14.76 -13.04
C ILE A 95 -2.92 -14.02 -13.75
N GLN A 96 -4.07 -14.66 -13.89
CA GLN A 96 -5.26 -14.01 -14.39
C GLN A 96 -5.90 -13.15 -13.31
N ALA A 97 -6.36 -11.97 -13.70
CA ALA A 97 -6.97 -10.99 -12.83
C ALA A 97 -8.26 -10.44 -13.46
N SER A 98 -9.21 -10.11 -12.60
CA SER A 98 -10.47 -9.48 -12.98
C SER A 98 -10.76 -8.29 -12.09
N TYR A 99 -11.00 -7.14 -12.69
CA TYR A 99 -11.32 -5.90 -11.99
C TYR A 99 -12.69 -5.40 -12.43
N ALA A 100 -13.66 -5.45 -11.54
CA ALA A 100 -15.03 -5.02 -11.77
C ALA A 100 -15.31 -3.68 -11.10
N ALA A 101 -15.86 -2.72 -11.84
CA ALA A 101 -16.29 -1.43 -11.35
C ALA A 101 -17.53 -0.93 -12.09
N LEU A 102 -18.23 0.07 -11.54
CA LEU A 102 -19.27 0.77 -12.26
C LEU A 102 -18.65 1.66 -13.34
N CYS A 103 -19.11 1.52 -14.57
CA CYS A 103 -18.55 2.30 -15.69
C CYS A 103 -18.66 3.81 -15.47
N GLN A 104 -19.74 4.25 -14.81
CA GLN A 104 -20.00 5.67 -14.53
C GLN A 104 -19.05 6.28 -13.50
N MET A 105 -18.39 5.45 -12.68
CA MET A 105 -17.45 5.93 -11.65
C MET A 105 -16.04 6.20 -12.17
N GLY A 106 -15.79 6.02 -13.48
CA GLY A 106 -14.49 6.27 -14.10
C GLY A 106 -13.40 5.35 -13.56
N PRO A 107 -13.53 4.01 -13.68
CA PRO A 107 -12.51 3.09 -13.19
C PRO A 107 -11.17 3.32 -13.89
N VAL A 108 -10.09 2.94 -13.24
CA VAL A 108 -8.76 2.95 -13.87
C VAL A 108 -8.80 2.00 -15.07
N MET A 109 -8.62 2.55 -16.27
CA MET A 109 -8.59 1.75 -17.49
C MET A 109 -7.17 1.24 -17.75
N LEU A 110 -7.06 -0.07 -17.93
CA LEU A 110 -5.79 -0.74 -18.19
C LEU A 110 -5.56 -0.95 -19.69
N ARG A 111 -4.32 -1.19 -20.04
CA ARG A 111 -3.88 -1.55 -21.39
C ARG A 111 -2.73 -2.55 -21.30
N ASP A 112 -2.53 -3.32 -22.35
CA ASP A 112 -1.35 -4.17 -22.48
C ASP A 112 -0.07 -3.35 -22.36
N GLY A 113 0.87 -3.81 -21.55
CA GLY A 113 2.12 -3.14 -21.26
C GLY A 113 2.10 -2.18 -20.05
N ASP A 114 0.95 -1.90 -19.46
CA ASP A 114 0.87 -1.10 -18.25
C ASP A 114 1.57 -1.82 -17.09
N GLU A 115 2.40 -1.09 -16.35
CA GLU A 115 2.94 -1.55 -15.07
C GLU A 115 1.98 -1.17 -13.95
N VAL A 116 1.61 -2.15 -13.14
CA VAL A 116 0.57 -1.99 -12.12
C VAL A 116 0.96 -2.61 -10.79
N THR A 117 0.43 -2.02 -9.72
CA THR A 117 0.27 -2.67 -8.42
C THR A 117 -1.22 -2.96 -8.25
N ILE A 118 -1.57 -4.21 -8.06
CA ILE A 118 -2.95 -4.65 -7.83
C ILE A 118 -3.09 -5.28 -6.46
N GLU A 119 -4.22 -5.01 -5.82
CA GLU A 119 -4.63 -5.64 -4.56
C GLU A 119 -5.96 -6.36 -4.80
N GLY A 120 -6.04 -7.60 -4.37
CA GLY A 120 -7.23 -8.40 -4.57
C GLY A 120 -7.25 -9.68 -3.76
N HIS A 121 -8.37 -10.40 -3.81
CA HIS A 121 -8.50 -11.72 -3.23
C HIS A 121 -7.93 -12.79 -4.16
N TYR A 122 -7.11 -13.66 -3.60
CA TYR A 122 -6.58 -14.81 -4.32
C TYR A 122 -7.54 -16.00 -4.21
N LEU A 123 -8.04 -16.44 -5.37
CA LEU A 123 -8.97 -17.58 -5.54
C LEU A 123 -8.48 -18.57 -6.61
N GLY A 124 -7.15 -18.63 -6.85
CA GLY A 124 -6.55 -19.25 -8.03
C GLY A 124 -6.38 -18.26 -9.18
N THR A 125 -7.23 -17.25 -9.24
CA THR A 125 -7.13 -16.00 -9.98
C THR A 125 -7.18 -14.84 -9.01
N LEU A 126 -6.94 -13.61 -9.46
CA LEU A 126 -7.08 -12.42 -8.63
C LEU A 126 -8.41 -11.73 -8.88
N ASP A 127 -9.25 -11.68 -7.86
CA ASP A 127 -10.42 -10.79 -7.82
C ASP A 127 -9.97 -9.43 -7.29
N VAL A 128 -9.74 -8.50 -8.20
CA VAL A 128 -9.04 -7.23 -7.94
C VAL A 128 -9.98 -6.23 -7.29
N ARG A 129 -9.54 -5.63 -6.18
CA ARG A 129 -10.24 -4.60 -5.43
C ARG A 129 -9.72 -3.21 -5.75
N SER A 130 -8.42 -3.09 -5.95
CA SER A 130 -7.78 -1.81 -6.30
C SER A 130 -6.65 -2.00 -7.30
N VAL A 131 -6.46 -1.01 -8.15
CA VAL A 131 -5.41 -0.95 -9.17
C VAL A 131 -4.72 0.40 -9.09
N ARG A 132 -3.40 0.38 -9.11
CA ARG A 132 -2.57 1.58 -9.27
C ARG A 132 -1.63 1.37 -10.45
N LYS A 133 -1.67 2.27 -11.43
CA LYS A 133 -0.71 2.32 -12.54
C LYS A 133 0.54 3.09 -12.11
N HIS A 134 1.68 2.67 -12.62
CA HIS A 134 2.98 3.33 -12.46
C HIS A 134 3.33 4.18 -13.67
#